data_3a21412511c09fbb28e054d6931622f5
#
_entry.id   3a21412511c09fbb28e054d6931622f5
#
_cell.length_a   1.000
_cell.length_b   1.000
_cell.length_c   1.000
_cell.angle_alpha   90.00
_cell.angle_beta   90.00
_cell.angle_gamma   90.00
#
_symmetry.space_group_name_H-M   'P 1'
#
loop_
_entity.id
_entity.type
_entity.pdbx_description
1 polymer ?
#
loop_
_entity_poly.entity_id
_entity_poly.type
_entity_poly.pdbx_seq_one_letter_code
_entity_poly.pdbx_strand_id
1 'polypeptide(L)'
;MPAAVFKNKPTNRIPMEYANQLSEYAPAQSAAEVDERVAQIRKLAERNHNAEVYKFCYSAIDITTLSCNDSVTSVTEFARKTAEFYGKYPHIPNVASICIYPSFVETVGLAIDGTPMRITSVAGGFPAAQTFLEVK
;
A
#
# COMPACT_ATOMS: atom_id res chain seq x y z
N MET A 1 -37.10 27.50 -7.47
CA MET A 1 -35.69 27.88 -7.66
C MET A 1 -35.23 27.34 -9.00
N PRO A 2 -34.74 28.15 -9.95
CA PRO A 2 -34.29 27.63 -11.24
C PRO A 2 -32.96 26.88 -11.08
N ALA A 3 -32.90 25.69 -11.70
CA ALA A 3 -31.69 24.87 -11.76
C ALA A 3 -30.56 25.65 -12.47
N ALA A 4 -29.41 25.72 -11.84
CA ALA A 4 -28.22 26.31 -12.41
C ALA A 4 -27.78 25.46 -13.61
N VAL A 5 -27.91 26.01 -14.80
CA VAL A 5 -27.36 25.42 -16.05
C VAL A 5 -25.85 25.63 -16.00
N PHE A 6 -25.09 24.60 -15.68
CA PHE A 6 -23.65 24.61 -15.88
C PHE A 6 -23.35 24.68 -17.37
N LYS A 7 -23.03 25.88 -17.88
CA LYS A 7 -22.47 26.04 -19.20
C LYS A 7 -21.14 25.32 -19.27
N ASN A 8 -21.07 24.19 -19.96
CA ASN A 8 -19.84 23.53 -20.32
C ASN A 8 -18.92 24.53 -21.04
N LYS A 9 -17.87 25.02 -20.34
CA LYS A 9 -16.76 25.66 -21.03
C LYS A 9 -16.11 24.59 -21.91
N PRO A 10 -15.82 24.88 -23.20
CA PRO A 10 -15.07 23.94 -24.00
C PRO A 10 -13.73 23.71 -23.34
N THR A 11 -13.53 22.50 -22.82
CA THR A 11 -12.21 22.06 -22.40
C THR A 11 -11.35 22.03 -23.64
N ASN A 12 -10.39 22.94 -23.71
CA ASN A 12 -9.34 22.93 -24.72
C ASN A 12 -8.49 21.67 -24.49
N ARG A 13 -9.02 20.50 -24.88
CA ARG A 13 -8.27 19.26 -24.88
C ARG A 13 -7.25 19.39 -26.01
N ILE A 14 -6.02 19.66 -25.65
CA ILE A 14 -4.88 19.43 -26.54
C ILE A 14 -4.95 17.94 -26.89
N PRO A 15 -5.08 17.56 -28.16
CA PRO A 15 -4.98 16.16 -28.55
C PRO A 15 -3.57 15.69 -28.19
N MET A 16 -3.44 14.98 -27.10
CA MET A 16 -2.18 14.32 -26.79
C MET A 16 -2.04 13.14 -27.76
N GLU A 17 -1.07 13.22 -28.65
CA GLU A 17 -0.67 12.09 -29.49
C GLU A 17 0.09 11.07 -28.59
N TYR A 18 -0.66 10.30 -27.83
CA TYR A 18 -0.11 9.26 -26.96
C TYR A 18 0.79 8.26 -27.71
N ALA A 19 0.50 8.02 -29.00
CA ALA A 19 1.28 7.12 -29.83
C ALA A 19 2.75 7.56 -29.97
N ASN A 20 3.01 8.85 -30.16
CA ASN A 20 4.36 9.38 -30.28
C ASN A 20 5.08 9.32 -28.92
N GLN A 21 4.40 9.68 -27.84
CA GLN A 21 4.96 9.58 -26.50
C GLN A 21 5.27 8.12 -26.13
N LEU A 22 4.37 7.19 -26.41
CA LEU A 22 4.58 5.77 -26.14
C LEU A 22 5.73 5.17 -26.95
N SER A 23 5.99 5.68 -28.17
CA SER A 23 7.14 5.22 -28.98
C SER A 23 8.49 5.61 -28.37
N GLU A 24 8.56 6.71 -27.63
CA GLU A 24 9.77 7.13 -26.91
C GLU A 24 10.05 6.25 -25.69
N TYR A 25 9.00 5.59 -25.16
CA TYR A 25 9.04 4.69 -23.99
C TYR A 25 8.85 3.23 -24.41
N ALA A 26 9.34 2.84 -25.57
CA ALA A 26 9.30 1.44 -25.98
C ALA A 26 9.88 0.55 -24.85
N PRO A 27 9.18 -0.53 -24.45
CA PRO A 27 9.65 -1.36 -23.37
C PRO A 27 11.03 -1.93 -23.73
N ALA A 28 11.99 -1.82 -22.80
CA ALA A 28 13.33 -2.35 -22.96
C ALA A 28 13.35 -3.89 -23.12
N GLN A 29 12.23 -4.54 -22.83
CA GLN A 29 12.07 -5.99 -22.86
C GLN A 29 10.75 -6.37 -23.54
N SER A 30 10.81 -7.40 -24.38
CA SER A 30 9.60 -8.00 -24.95
C SER A 30 8.82 -8.82 -23.92
N ALA A 31 7.53 -9.07 -24.15
CA ALA A 31 6.73 -9.95 -23.30
C ALA A 31 7.36 -11.36 -23.16
N ALA A 32 7.92 -11.89 -24.23
CA ALA A 32 8.58 -13.19 -24.21
C ALA A 32 9.82 -13.22 -23.29
N GLU A 33 10.64 -12.17 -23.30
CA GLU A 33 11.78 -12.05 -22.39
C GLU A 33 11.35 -11.95 -20.92
N VAL A 34 10.24 -11.23 -20.65
CA VAL A 34 9.66 -11.16 -19.31
C VAL A 34 9.17 -12.54 -18.86
N ASP A 35 8.44 -13.25 -19.71
CA ASP A 35 7.91 -14.59 -19.41
C ASP A 35 9.05 -15.59 -19.14
N GLU A 36 10.13 -15.54 -19.93
CA GLU A 36 11.29 -16.39 -19.70
C GLU A 36 11.95 -16.11 -18.35
N ARG A 37 12.14 -14.84 -18.01
CA ARG A 37 12.70 -14.44 -16.69
C ARG A 37 11.81 -14.86 -15.54
N VAL A 38 10.50 -14.69 -15.67
CA VAL A 38 9.54 -15.16 -14.66
C VAL A 38 9.62 -16.67 -14.49
N ALA A 39 9.73 -17.42 -15.59
CA ALA A 39 9.90 -18.88 -15.53
C ALA A 39 11.19 -19.29 -14.81
N GLN A 40 12.30 -18.57 -15.04
CA GLN A 40 13.57 -18.79 -14.34
C GLN A 40 13.44 -18.49 -12.83
N ILE A 41 12.82 -17.36 -12.45
CA ILE A 41 12.59 -17.00 -11.05
C ILE A 41 11.72 -18.06 -10.35
N ARG A 42 10.68 -18.54 -11.01
CA ARG A 42 9.82 -19.61 -10.45
C ARG A 42 10.59 -20.90 -10.15
N LYS A 43 11.55 -21.30 -10.98
CA LYS A 43 12.41 -22.45 -10.71
C LYS A 43 13.30 -22.27 -9.46
N LEU A 44 13.60 -21.02 -9.09
CA LEU A 44 14.37 -20.72 -7.90
C LEU A 44 13.53 -20.61 -6.63
N ALA A 45 12.20 -20.53 -6.75
CA ALA A 45 11.29 -20.32 -5.63
C ALA A 45 11.40 -21.40 -4.56
N GLU A 46 11.64 -22.65 -4.94
CA GLU A 46 11.82 -23.78 -4.03
C GLU A 46 12.96 -23.56 -3.02
N ARG A 47 14.01 -22.82 -3.40
CA ARG A 47 15.12 -22.50 -2.52
C ARG A 47 14.72 -21.57 -1.36
N ASN A 48 13.63 -20.81 -1.55
CA ASN A 48 13.11 -19.87 -0.59
C ASN A 48 12.05 -20.48 0.33
N HIS A 49 11.74 -21.79 0.16
CA HIS A 49 10.75 -22.51 0.94
C HIS A 49 11.34 -22.97 2.27
N ASN A 50 11.74 -22.03 3.13
CA ASN A 50 12.36 -22.28 4.42
C ASN A 50 11.98 -21.22 5.46
N ALA A 51 12.15 -21.57 6.74
CA ALA A 51 11.72 -20.75 7.87
C ALA A 51 12.41 -19.38 7.93
N GLU A 52 13.67 -19.27 7.53
CA GLU A 52 14.41 -18.02 7.61
C GLU A 52 13.90 -17.01 6.57
N VAL A 53 13.61 -17.49 5.36
CA VAL A 53 12.99 -16.63 4.32
C VAL A 53 11.59 -16.22 4.76
N TYR A 54 10.81 -17.11 5.36
CA TYR A 54 9.47 -16.75 5.85
C TYR A 54 9.51 -15.71 6.96
N LYS A 55 10.42 -15.85 7.92
CA LYS A 55 10.65 -14.84 8.96
C LYS A 55 11.05 -13.49 8.35
N PHE A 56 11.94 -13.52 7.37
CA PHE A 56 12.35 -12.30 6.66
C PHE A 56 11.16 -11.66 5.95
N CYS A 57 10.38 -12.42 5.18
CA CYS A 57 9.19 -11.91 4.50
C CYS A 57 8.17 -11.34 5.51
N TYR A 58 7.95 -12.05 6.63
CA TYR A 58 7.06 -11.57 7.69
C TYR A 58 7.53 -10.25 8.29
N SER A 59 8.84 -10.12 8.53
CA SER A 59 9.42 -8.87 9.07
C SER A 59 9.39 -7.69 8.09
N ALA A 60 9.13 -7.94 6.82
CA ALA A 60 9.00 -6.91 5.78
C ALA A 60 7.54 -6.50 5.51
N ILE A 61 6.57 -7.11 6.19
CA ILE A 61 5.15 -6.79 6.00
C ILE A 61 4.84 -5.42 6.58
N ASP A 62 4.19 -4.58 5.78
CA ASP A 62 3.43 -3.41 6.22
C ASP A 62 1.97 -3.83 6.34
N ILE A 63 1.56 -4.25 7.56
CA ILE A 63 0.22 -4.78 7.79
C ILE A 63 -0.79 -3.64 7.76
N THR A 64 -1.79 -3.72 6.89
CA THR A 64 -2.59 -2.58 6.48
C THR A 64 -4.07 -2.75 6.81
N THR A 65 -4.69 -1.68 7.35
CA THR A 65 -6.13 -1.49 7.32
C THR A 65 -6.43 -0.09 6.78
N LEU A 66 -7.17 -0.04 5.67
CA LEU A 66 -7.61 1.19 5.00
C LEU A 66 -9.07 1.03 4.60
N SER A 67 -9.86 0.43 5.48
CA SER A 67 -11.28 0.25 5.26
C SER A 67 -12.05 1.54 5.50
N CYS A 68 -13.07 1.82 4.69
CA CYS A 68 -13.91 3.01 4.86
C CYS A 68 -14.75 3.00 6.15
N ASN A 69 -14.87 1.84 6.81
CA ASN A 69 -15.56 1.66 8.09
C ASN A 69 -14.60 1.48 9.28
N ASP A 70 -13.29 1.74 9.09
CA ASP A 70 -12.36 1.75 10.21
C ASP A 70 -12.80 2.76 11.28
N SER A 71 -12.67 2.35 12.52
CA SER A 71 -13.01 3.13 13.71
C SER A 71 -11.87 3.07 14.73
N VAL A 72 -11.85 3.99 15.69
CA VAL A 72 -10.87 3.93 16.80
C VAL A 72 -10.87 2.57 17.45
N THR A 73 -12.04 1.96 17.70
CA THR A 73 -12.16 0.65 18.33
C THR A 73 -11.56 -0.45 17.46
N SER A 74 -11.96 -0.55 16.17
CA SER A 74 -11.50 -1.62 15.29
C SER A 74 -9.99 -1.53 15.01
N VAL A 75 -9.46 -0.31 14.84
CA VAL A 75 -8.04 -0.08 14.58
C VAL A 75 -7.20 -0.34 15.84
N THR A 76 -7.69 0.04 17.03
CA THR A 76 -7.04 -0.31 18.30
C THR A 76 -6.95 -1.82 18.49
N GLU A 77 -8.04 -2.55 18.23
CA GLU A 77 -8.06 -4.00 18.34
C GLU A 77 -7.11 -4.67 17.34
N PHE A 78 -7.10 -4.19 16.10
CA PHE A 78 -6.17 -4.64 15.06
C PHE A 78 -4.70 -4.46 15.48
N ALA A 79 -4.34 -3.28 15.98
CA ALA A 79 -2.98 -2.97 16.43
C ALA A 79 -2.58 -3.82 17.63
N ARG A 80 -3.46 -3.99 18.62
CA ARG A 80 -3.20 -4.84 19.80
C ARG A 80 -3.00 -6.30 19.44
N LYS A 81 -3.84 -6.87 18.58
CA LYS A 81 -3.66 -8.24 18.08
C LYS A 81 -2.31 -8.44 17.41
N THR A 82 -1.85 -7.45 16.66
CA THR A 82 -0.54 -7.47 16.01
C THR A 82 0.60 -7.45 17.06
N ALA A 83 0.47 -6.62 18.10
CA ALA A 83 1.43 -6.54 19.20
C ALA A 83 1.45 -7.82 20.05
N GLU A 84 0.28 -8.37 20.35
CA GLU A 84 0.15 -9.63 21.13
C GLU A 84 0.80 -10.81 20.41
N PHE A 85 0.76 -10.87 19.09
CA PHE A 85 1.42 -11.90 18.31
C PHE A 85 2.93 -11.94 18.59
N TYR A 86 3.57 -10.79 18.65
CA TYR A 86 4.98 -10.69 18.99
C TYR A 86 5.28 -11.22 20.40
N GLY A 87 4.50 -10.82 21.39
CA GLY A 87 4.65 -11.32 22.75
C GLY A 87 4.46 -12.83 22.87
N LYS A 88 3.55 -13.40 22.07
CA LYS A 88 3.25 -14.83 22.06
C LYS A 88 4.32 -15.66 21.33
N TYR A 89 4.97 -15.08 20.32
CA TYR A 89 5.95 -15.78 19.47
C TYR A 89 7.26 -14.98 19.36
N PRO A 90 8.04 -14.85 20.45
CA PRO A 90 9.22 -13.98 20.49
C PRO A 90 10.37 -14.42 19.56
N HIS A 91 10.31 -15.65 19.03
CA HIS A 91 11.24 -16.19 18.03
C HIS A 91 10.88 -15.83 16.58
N ILE A 92 9.71 -15.21 16.38
CA ILE A 92 9.28 -14.64 15.09
C ILE A 92 9.46 -13.12 15.16
N PRO A 93 10.11 -12.50 14.18
CA PRO A 93 10.26 -11.05 14.18
C PRO A 93 8.89 -10.35 14.08
N ASN A 94 8.82 -9.09 14.46
CA ASN A 94 7.65 -8.27 14.22
C ASN A 94 7.48 -7.97 12.72
N VAL A 95 6.25 -7.62 12.34
CA VAL A 95 6.00 -6.92 11.07
C VAL A 95 6.74 -5.57 11.07
N ALA A 96 7.06 -5.07 9.89
CA ALA A 96 7.80 -3.80 9.73
C ALA A 96 7.01 -2.62 10.27
N SER A 97 5.74 -2.53 9.92
CA SER A 97 4.86 -1.43 10.30
C SER A 97 3.38 -1.80 10.24
N ILE A 98 2.57 -0.91 10.80
CA ILE A 98 1.11 -0.91 10.67
C ILE A 98 0.73 0.29 9.81
N CYS A 99 0.12 0.04 8.65
CA CYS A 99 -0.33 1.06 7.71
C CYS A 99 -1.81 1.40 7.91
N ILE A 100 -2.09 2.68 8.11
CA ILE A 100 -3.41 3.20 8.51
C ILE A 100 -3.70 4.58 7.91
N TYR A 101 -4.92 5.05 8.08
CA TYR A 101 -5.27 6.45 7.83
C TYR A 101 -4.62 7.40 8.85
N PRO A 102 -4.29 8.64 8.44
CA PRO A 102 -3.64 9.63 9.32
C PRO A 102 -4.37 9.88 10.65
N SER A 103 -5.71 9.79 10.63
CA SER A 103 -6.56 10.01 11.81
C SER A 103 -6.37 8.97 12.92
N PHE A 104 -5.72 7.84 12.64
CA PHE A 104 -5.51 6.76 13.61
C PHE A 104 -4.06 6.63 14.11
N VAL A 105 -3.16 7.53 13.69
CA VAL A 105 -1.73 7.46 14.05
C VAL A 105 -1.53 7.45 15.57
N GLU A 106 -2.16 8.38 16.29
CA GLU A 106 -2.10 8.44 17.76
C GLU A 106 -2.67 7.16 18.41
N THR A 107 -3.85 6.74 17.93
CA THR A 107 -4.53 5.52 18.41
C THR A 107 -3.64 4.28 18.30
N VAL A 108 -3.00 4.10 17.14
CA VAL A 108 -2.11 2.95 16.91
C VAL A 108 -0.83 3.11 17.71
N GLY A 109 -0.26 4.32 17.80
CA GLY A 109 0.93 4.59 18.60
C GLY A 109 0.78 4.14 20.04
N LEU A 110 -0.35 4.47 20.67
CA LEU A 110 -0.68 4.04 22.03
C LEU A 110 -0.89 2.51 22.12
N ALA A 111 -1.44 1.89 21.08
CA ALA A 111 -1.74 0.46 21.10
C ALA A 111 -0.51 -0.45 20.91
N ILE A 112 0.55 0.06 20.26
CA ILE A 112 1.79 -0.70 20.00
C ILE A 112 2.98 -0.21 20.84
N ASP A 113 2.73 0.66 21.80
CA ASP A 113 3.78 1.18 22.67
C ASP A 113 4.58 0.04 23.32
N GLY A 114 5.89 0.22 23.43
CA GLY A 114 6.81 -0.82 23.91
C GLY A 114 7.14 -1.92 22.90
N THR A 115 6.65 -1.86 21.66
CA THR A 115 7.05 -2.76 20.57
C THR A 115 8.00 -2.06 19.60
N PRO A 116 8.83 -2.80 18.81
CA PRO A 116 9.68 -2.21 17.78
C PRO A 116 8.93 -1.89 16.47
N MET A 117 7.62 -2.08 16.41
CA MET A 117 6.80 -1.81 15.20
C MET A 117 6.75 -0.33 14.89
N ARG A 118 6.71 -0.01 13.61
CA ARG A 118 6.56 1.36 13.11
C ARG A 118 5.12 1.60 12.65
N ILE A 119 4.80 2.87 12.43
CA ILE A 119 3.53 3.29 11.85
C ILE A 119 3.80 3.86 10.48
N THR A 120 3.06 3.38 9.49
CA THR A 120 2.96 3.97 8.15
C THR A 120 1.63 4.69 8.05
N SER A 121 1.64 5.93 7.62
CA SER A 121 0.42 6.70 7.35
C SER A 121 0.30 6.96 5.86
N VAL A 122 -0.87 6.67 5.28
CA VAL A 122 -1.16 7.06 3.90
C VAL A 122 -1.33 8.58 3.78
N ALA A 123 -1.15 9.10 2.56
CA ALA A 123 -1.25 10.51 2.26
C ALA A 123 -1.99 10.74 0.93
N GLY A 124 -2.32 12.01 0.60
CA GLY A 124 -2.89 12.39 -0.69
C GLY A 124 -4.24 11.77 -1.03
N GLY A 125 -5.03 11.39 -0.01
CA GLY A 125 -6.33 10.75 -0.20
C GLY A 125 -6.26 9.28 -0.65
N PHE A 126 -5.10 8.62 -0.47
CA PHE A 126 -4.98 7.18 -0.75
C PHE A 126 -5.97 6.36 0.14
N PRO A 127 -6.60 5.23 -0.35
CA PRO A 127 -6.33 4.61 -1.65
C PRO A 127 -7.14 5.17 -2.82
N ALA A 128 -8.26 5.85 -2.57
CA ALA A 128 -9.14 6.32 -3.64
C ALA A 128 -8.55 7.51 -4.43
N ALA A 129 -7.73 8.32 -3.78
CA ALA A 129 -7.09 9.52 -4.35
C ALA A 129 -8.07 10.56 -4.93
N GLN A 130 -9.36 10.46 -4.58
CA GLN A 130 -10.40 11.41 -5.00
C GLN A 130 -10.45 12.60 -4.04
N THR A 131 -9.46 13.46 -4.16
CA THR A 131 -9.39 14.70 -3.39
C THR A 131 -8.86 15.84 -4.28
N PHE A 132 -8.99 17.07 -3.80
CA PHE A 132 -8.47 18.23 -4.51
C PHE A 132 -6.95 18.18 -4.65
N LEU A 133 -6.44 18.81 -5.72
CA LEU A 133 -5.00 18.81 -6.00
C LEU A 133 -4.19 19.45 -4.87
N GLU A 134 -4.77 20.46 -4.22
CA GLU A 134 -4.17 21.21 -3.11
C GLU A 134 -3.94 20.34 -1.86
N VAL A 135 -4.62 19.18 -1.77
CA VAL A 135 -4.46 18.20 -0.68
C VAL A 135 -3.36 17.18 -0.99
N LYS A 136 -3.04 16.99 -2.27
CA LYS A 136 -2.02 16.03 -2.73
C LYS A 136 -0.63 16.60 -2.66
#